data_4c1aaa916a450fa0b587ea80915fab7e
#
_entry.id   4c1aaa916a450fa0b587ea80915fab7e
#
_cell.length_a   1.000
_cell.length_b   1.000
_cell.length_c   1.000
_cell.angle_alpha   90.00
_cell.angle_beta   90.00
_cell.angle_gamma   90.00
#
_symmetry.space_group_name_H-M   'P 1'
#
loop_
_entity.id
_entity.type
_entity.pdbx_description
1 polymer ?
#
loop_
_entity_poly.entity_id
_entity_poly.type
_entity_poly.pdbx_seq_one_letter_code
_entity_poly.pdbx_strand_id
1 'polypeptide(L)'
;MFGVARKGDKSTGHDGCGPVPWNENLSINTFCDERAVALKDTMATAHGCKSHSSHKPTISGVSSYTFANGRGFALKTSTMSNCADKVNEVSAITFADF
;
A
#
# COMPACT_ATOMS: atom_id res chain seq x y z
N MET A 1 8.33 -13.49 -6.50
CA MET A 1 7.25 -13.27 -5.51
C MET A 1 7.55 -12.01 -4.69
N PHE A 2 6.49 -11.34 -4.29
CA PHE A 2 6.59 -10.07 -3.57
C PHE A 2 5.81 -10.16 -2.27
N GLY A 3 6.34 -9.59 -1.18
CA GLY A 3 5.65 -9.57 0.11
C GLY A 3 4.34 -8.79 0.05
N VAL A 4 3.35 -9.24 0.82
CA VAL A 4 2.02 -8.63 0.89
C VAL A 4 2.03 -7.45 1.88
N ALA A 5 1.46 -6.31 1.46
CA ALA A 5 1.34 -5.11 2.29
C ALA A 5 0.13 -5.21 3.24
N ARG A 6 0.25 -4.61 4.42
CA ARG A 6 -0.74 -4.71 5.49
C ARG A 6 -0.96 -3.36 6.16
N LYS A 7 -2.05 -3.28 6.92
CA LYS A 7 -2.33 -2.09 7.73
C LYS A 7 -1.11 -1.70 8.56
N GLY A 8 -0.75 -0.43 8.54
CA GLY A 8 0.37 0.10 9.31
C GLY A 8 1.74 -0.04 8.63
N ASP A 9 1.86 -0.86 7.59
CA ASP A 9 3.08 -0.91 6.80
C ASP A 9 3.28 0.43 6.10
N LYS A 10 4.53 0.86 5.95
CA LYS A 10 4.85 2.19 5.43
C LYS A 10 5.27 2.18 3.97
N SER A 11 4.99 3.28 3.30
CA SER A 11 5.47 3.57 1.96
C SER A 11 6.96 3.92 1.98
N THR A 12 7.53 4.13 0.78
CA THR A 12 8.92 4.58 0.63
C THR A 12 9.10 6.05 0.97
N GLY A 13 8.05 6.86 0.88
CA GLY A 13 8.16 8.31 0.84
C GLY A 13 8.50 8.78 -0.58
N HIS A 14 8.33 10.06 -0.87
CA HIS A 14 8.68 10.67 -2.16
C HIS A 14 8.80 12.18 -2.04
N ASP A 15 9.53 12.79 -2.98
CA ASP A 15 9.70 14.24 -3.08
C ASP A 15 10.08 14.91 -1.75
N GLY A 16 10.94 14.25 -0.95
CA GLY A 16 11.35 14.75 0.35
C GLY A 16 10.34 14.55 1.46
N CYS A 17 9.16 13.98 1.16
CA CYS A 17 8.18 13.61 2.18
C CYS A 17 8.48 12.21 2.69
N GLY A 18 8.38 12.02 4.01
CA GLY A 18 8.70 10.74 4.64
C GLY A 18 7.67 9.65 4.36
N PRO A 19 8.01 8.40 4.72
CA PRO A 19 7.08 7.26 4.61
C PRO A 19 5.81 7.48 5.43
N VAL A 20 4.68 6.95 4.92
CA VAL A 20 3.38 7.01 5.60
C VAL A 20 2.73 5.64 5.62
N PRO A 21 1.93 5.33 6.68
CA PRO A 21 1.31 4.01 6.83
C PRO A 21 -0.02 3.90 6.07
N TRP A 22 -0.33 2.67 5.61
CA TRP A 22 -1.63 2.35 5.01
C TRP A 22 -2.67 2.23 6.13
N ASN A 23 -3.70 3.04 6.09
CA ASN A 23 -4.69 3.09 7.17
C ASN A 23 -6.14 3.32 6.74
N GLU A 24 -6.42 3.45 5.45
CA GLU A 24 -7.77 3.66 4.94
C GLU A 24 -8.09 2.70 3.80
N ASN A 25 -9.32 2.23 3.76
CA ASN A 25 -9.85 1.38 2.69
C ASN A 25 -9.08 0.07 2.52
N LEU A 26 -8.69 -0.53 3.62
CA LEU A 26 -8.06 -1.85 3.65
C LEU A 26 -9.11 -2.95 3.49
N SER A 27 -8.67 -4.22 3.41
CA SER A 27 -9.63 -5.34 3.44
C SER A 27 -10.39 -5.36 4.76
N ILE A 28 -11.69 -5.65 4.68
CA ILE A 28 -12.56 -5.73 5.86
C ILE A 28 -12.56 -7.13 6.48
N ASN A 29 -12.06 -8.14 5.77
CA ASN A 29 -12.16 -9.53 6.22
C ASN A 29 -10.98 -10.42 5.81
N THR A 30 -9.95 -9.88 5.20
CA THR A 30 -8.76 -10.64 4.81
C THR A 30 -7.54 -10.07 5.53
N PHE A 31 -6.80 -10.95 6.20
CA PHE A 31 -5.69 -10.56 7.06
C PHE A 31 -4.42 -11.30 6.70
N CYS A 32 -3.30 -10.65 6.93
CA CYS A 32 -1.96 -11.21 6.77
C CYS A 32 -1.18 -10.80 8.02
N ASP A 33 -0.60 -11.78 8.72
CA ASP A 33 0.11 -11.55 9.99
C ASP A 33 -0.77 -10.78 10.98
N GLU A 34 -2.06 -11.14 11.07
CA GLU A 34 -3.05 -10.54 11.97
C GLU A 34 -3.36 -9.06 11.68
N ARG A 35 -2.98 -8.56 10.50
CA ARG A 35 -3.27 -7.19 10.06
C ARG A 35 -4.04 -7.20 8.76
N ALA A 36 -4.98 -6.27 8.60
CA ALA A 36 -5.79 -6.16 7.39
C ALA A 36 -4.89 -5.99 6.17
N VAL A 37 -5.18 -6.74 5.10
CA VAL A 37 -4.42 -6.66 3.85
C VAL A 37 -4.69 -5.35 3.14
N ALA A 38 -3.64 -4.71 2.63
CA ALA A 38 -3.75 -3.55 1.74
C ALA A 38 -4.06 -4.04 0.32
N LEU A 39 -4.95 -3.34 -0.35
CA LEU A 39 -5.50 -3.71 -1.65
C LEU A 39 -5.43 -2.51 -2.61
N LYS A 40 -5.87 -2.72 -3.86
CA LYS A 40 -6.09 -1.59 -4.77
C LYS A 40 -7.00 -0.57 -4.10
N ASP A 41 -6.67 0.71 -4.24
CA ASP A 41 -7.39 1.86 -3.67
C ASP A 41 -7.24 2.02 -2.16
N THR A 42 -6.42 1.21 -1.49
CA THR A 42 -6.01 1.47 -0.11
C THR A 42 -5.18 2.77 -0.08
N MET A 43 -5.42 3.60 0.92
CA MET A 43 -4.77 4.89 1.05
C MET A 43 -3.93 4.98 2.33
N ALA A 44 -2.87 5.77 2.24
CA ALA A 44 -2.06 6.11 3.40
C ALA A 44 -2.57 7.40 4.05
N THR A 45 -2.05 7.70 5.24
CA THR A 45 -2.26 8.98 5.90
C THR A 45 -1.86 10.12 4.96
N ALA A 46 -2.66 11.18 4.93
CA ALA A 46 -2.35 12.37 4.14
C ALA A 46 -0.99 12.94 4.57
N HIS A 47 -0.17 13.29 3.59
CA HIS A 47 1.08 13.99 3.85
C HIS A 47 1.24 15.16 2.87
N GLY A 48 1.99 16.15 3.31
CA GLY A 48 2.38 17.27 2.48
C GLY A 48 3.71 17.78 3.00
N CYS A 49 4.49 18.36 2.14
CA CYS A 49 5.77 18.91 2.48
C CYS A 49 6.09 20.09 1.57
N LYS A 50 7.29 20.66 1.69
CA LYS A 50 7.68 21.86 0.93
C LYS A 50 7.54 21.70 -0.58
N SER A 51 7.67 20.48 -1.09
CA SER A 51 7.71 20.21 -2.53
C SER A 51 6.34 19.99 -3.15
N HIS A 52 5.28 19.73 -2.35
CA HIS A 52 3.93 19.54 -2.88
C HIS A 52 2.87 19.72 -1.80
N SER A 53 1.61 19.92 -2.25
CA SER A 53 0.47 20.03 -1.36
C SER A 53 0.10 18.68 -0.74
N SER A 54 -0.69 18.72 0.32
CA SER A 54 -1.15 17.51 0.99
C SER A 54 -1.97 16.62 0.07
N HIS A 55 -1.72 15.31 0.11
CA HIS A 55 -2.51 14.29 -0.58
C HIS A 55 -2.40 12.97 0.17
N LYS A 56 -3.30 12.04 -0.12
CA LYS A 56 -3.24 10.68 0.41
C LYS A 56 -2.71 9.75 -0.66
N PRO A 57 -1.50 9.18 -0.53
CA PRO A 57 -1.03 8.18 -1.48
C PRO A 57 -2.03 7.04 -1.62
N THR A 58 -2.43 6.72 -2.85
CA THR A 58 -3.47 5.74 -3.15
C THR A 58 -2.90 4.62 -4.02
N ILE A 59 -2.97 3.39 -3.53
CA ILE A 59 -2.40 2.23 -4.21
C ILE A 59 -3.18 1.92 -5.50
N SER A 60 -2.48 1.70 -6.62
CA SER A 60 -3.09 1.33 -7.89
C SER A 60 -2.42 0.14 -8.58
N GLY A 61 -1.11 0.00 -8.49
CA GLY A 61 -0.38 -1.10 -9.12
C GLY A 61 -0.36 -2.34 -8.24
N VAL A 62 -1.32 -3.24 -8.43
CA VAL A 62 -1.56 -4.39 -7.54
C VAL A 62 -1.43 -5.72 -8.28
N SER A 63 -1.48 -6.81 -7.54
CA SER A 63 -1.50 -8.17 -8.11
C SER A 63 -2.68 -8.34 -9.06
N SER A 64 -2.43 -8.99 -10.21
CA SER A 64 -3.48 -9.41 -11.14
C SER A 64 -3.90 -10.87 -10.92
N TYR A 65 -3.35 -11.52 -9.91
CA TYR A 65 -3.60 -12.95 -9.63
C TYR A 65 -4.24 -13.19 -8.27
N THR A 66 -4.01 -12.33 -7.29
CA THR A 66 -4.46 -12.53 -5.91
C THR A 66 -5.35 -11.37 -5.49
N PHE A 67 -6.58 -11.71 -5.06
CA PHE A 67 -7.61 -10.72 -4.79
C PHE A 67 -8.29 -10.97 -3.44
N ALA A 68 -8.78 -9.90 -2.85
CA ALA A 68 -9.72 -9.92 -1.74
C ALA A 68 -10.73 -8.80 -1.95
N ASN A 69 -12.00 -9.07 -1.65
CA ASN A 69 -13.07 -8.08 -1.79
C ASN A 69 -13.13 -7.47 -3.22
N GLY A 70 -12.82 -8.28 -4.24
CA GLY A 70 -12.81 -7.82 -5.64
C GLY A 70 -11.65 -6.91 -6.02
N ARG A 71 -10.64 -6.75 -5.15
CA ARG A 71 -9.50 -5.86 -5.36
C ARG A 71 -8.19 -6.63 -5.24
N GLY A 72 -7.23 -6.35 -6.12
CA GLY A 72 -5.91 -7.00 -6.10
C GLY A 72 -5.11 -6.65 -4.85
N PHE A 73 -4.29 -7.60 -4.38
CA PHE A 73 -3.39 -7.39 -3.25
C PHE A 73 -2.31 -6.37 -3.58
N ALA A 74 -2.04 -5.46 -2.64
CA ALA A 74 -0.88 -4.59 -2.70
C ALA A 74 0.36 -5.37 -2.26
N LEU A 75 1.42 -5.25 -3.04
CA LEU A 75 2.66 -6.00 -2.85
C LEU A 75 3.85 -5.05 -2.75
N LYS A 76 4.99 -5.56 -2.31
CA LYS A 76 6.25 -4.79 -2.33
C LYS A 76 6.42 -4.15 -3.71
N THR A 77 6.71 -2.88 -3.75
CA THR A 77 6.87 -2.04 -4.94
C THR A 77 5.57 -1.63 -5.66
N SER A 78 4.39 -2.00 -5.16
CA SER A 78 3.12 -1.50 -5.71
C SER A 78 3.17 0.02 -5.83
N THR A 79 2.70 0.53 -6.97
CA THR A 79 2.74 1.95 -7.30
C THR A 79 1.44 2.67 -6.93
N MET A 80 1.50 4.00 -6.92
CA MET A 80 0.36 4.86 -6.60
C MET A 80 -0.25 5.43 -7.87
N SER A 81 -1.54 5.77 -7.81
CA SER A 81 -2.23 6.44 -8.91
C SER A 81 -1.98 7.95 -8.93
N ASN A 82 -1.57 8.54 -7.82
CA ASN A 82 -1.54 10.00 -7.65
C ASN A 82 -0.18 10.57 -7.20
N CYS A 83 0.85 9.74 -7.08
CA CYS A 83 2.17 10.22 -6.69
C CYS A 83 3.25 9.18 -6.99
N ALA A 84 4.51 9.53 -6.71
CA ALA A 84 5.67 8.66 -6.96
C ALA A 84 5.98 7.72 -5.80
N ASP A 85 5.15 7.69 -4.76
CA ASP A 85 5.33 6.80 -3.62
C ASP A 85 5.16 5.34 -4.01
N LYS A 86 5.67 4.42 -3.20
CA LYS A 86 5.56 2.97 -3.44
C LYS A 86 5.38 2.24 -2.13
N VAL A 87 4.79 1.05 -2.19
CA VAL A 87 4.75 0.14 -1.05
C VAL A 87 6.17 -0.32 -0.73
N ASN A 88 6.55 -0.23 0.54
CA ASN A 88 7.89 -0.60 1.01
C ASN A 88 7.86 -1.72 2.06
N GLU A 89 7.26 -1.46 3.23
CA GLU A 89 7.16 -2.49 4.28
C GLU A 89 6.09 -3.50 3.93
N VAL A 90 6.39 -4.79 4.10
CA VAL A 90 5.51 -5.89 3.73
C VAL A 90 5.75 -7.09 4.63
N SER A 91 4.88 -8.10 4.53
CA SER A 91 5.07 -9.37 5.22
C SER A 91 6.39 -10.03 4.81
N ALA A 92 7.07 -10.63 5.79
CA ALA A 92 8.28 -11.42 5.55
C ALA A 92 7.98 -12.90 5.25
N ILE A 93 6.70 -13.31 5.36
CA ILE A 93 6.31 -14.72 5.26
C ILE A 93 5.14 -14.98 4.30
N THR A 94 4.46 -13.96 3.84
CA THR A 94 3.32 -14.09 2.92
C THR A 94 3.61 -13.32 1.63
N PHE A 95 3.52 -14.01 0.50
CA PHE A 95 3.94 -13.48 -0.80
C PHE A 95 2.89 -13.75 -1.88
N ALA A 96 2.90 -12.92 -2.91
CA ALA A 96 2.10 -13.11 -4.10
C ALA A 96 2.84 -12.52 -5.31
N ASP A 97 2.31 -12.74 -6.51
CA ASP A 97 2.87 -12.23 -7.75
C ASP A 97 1.99 -11.13 -8.34
N PHE A 98 2.61 -10.25 -9.09
CA PHE A 98 1.89 -9.18 -9.80
C PHE A 98 1.04 -9.73 -10.99
#